data_455a4c69a22187727152950b2ac170be
#
_entry.id   455a4c69a22187727152950b2ac170be
#
_cell.length_a   1.000
_cell.length_b   1.000
_cell.length_c   1.000
_cell.angle_alpha   90.00
_cell.angle_beta   90.00
_cell.angle_gamma   90.00
#
_symmetry.space_group_name_H-M   'P 1'
#
loop_
_entity.id
_entity.type
_entity.pdbx_description
1 polymer ?
#
loop_
_entity_poly.entity_id
_entity_poly.type
_entity_poly.pdbx_seq_one_letter_code
_entity_poly.pdbx_strand_id
1 'polypeptide(L)'
;VLHGSDALGGVMHINTYDAHFGDSTEILQSLVFTLSNQNAQLSRRPNFRINYGGLNWAGMTSLTYTQYHDIRMGQRILSWTPASHLSNTQLTCLPTTIGSIDTVRTPEDLNIQYNTSYEQRNVTQKFKVRLAERTTFKSGLHFSLTGDVNRYDRSTEMMNGRPKYAQWNYGPQAWLMTYVSIENRDKTTISDWMKFTLSGQYFEESRNTRKFKAPVGRVQREQVYINQVNLDASKKISAKSSVLYGAEFIGNNLTSTAYQYHYMNTDSTWNAQSRYANGSHWISGSIFAHYDTDFSKHIAFSAGSRINGISMYTPISFRGFNEDARLKFLAPSAEMGITYHKPSFKYFLNLSSGFRAPNIDDASKVFDSQPGAVIVPNSNLREERLYSAELGAKQKLGKSWVVDASFYYSFLDNALERAPYTFMGSDSIYFDGELSQVLAVQNLDYAWIWGYQFGVRTDISENLNWMIHWAHPFGKDSQGYTLRHVSPFNATSNFSFRKNNWRSNLILRYNGAVDAEDMPFSERTKTHMYALNDYGEVYTPAWYTINLHASYVFNKNILVRGGIDNIMDVQYRSYASGIVAPGRSVFISLRGSI
;
A
#
# COMPACT_ATOMS: atom_id res chain seq x y z
N VAL A 1 -6.59 -14.69 -10.56
CA VAL A 1 -5.84 -15.68 -11.36
C VAL A 1 -4.63 -15.07 -12.06
N LEU A 2 -4.71 -13.90 -12.65
CA LEU A 2 -3.59 -13.29 -13.39
C LEU A 2 -2.41 -12.84 -12.49
N HIS A 3 -2.59 -12.71 -11.19
CA HIS A 3 -1.67 -12.03 -10.27
C HIS A 3 -1.08 -12.91 -9.15
N GLY A 4 -1.11 -14.17 -9.13
CA GLY A 4 -0.38 -15.05 -8.21
C GLY A 4 -0.68 -14.90 -6.72
N SER A 5 0.34 -15.17 -5.87
CA SER A 5 0.27 -15.05 -4.41
C SER A 5 -0.08 -13.62 -3.96
N ASP A 6 -0.75 -13.50 -2.80
CA ASP A 6 -1.12 -12.25 -2.14
C ASP A 6 -2.22 -11.41 -2.83
N ALA A 7 -2.75 -11.83 -3.98
CA ALA A 7 -3.84 -11.15 -4.68
C ALA A 7 -5.23 -11.56 -4.13
N LEU A 8 -5.40 -11.62 -2.82
CA LEU A 8 -6.61 -12.13 -2.16
C LEU A 8 -7.77 -11.14 -2.20
N GLY A 9 -7.52 -9.88 -1.87
CA GLY A 9 -8.55 -8.84 -1.78
C GLY A 9 -8.73 -8.01 -3.05
N GLY A 10 -7.85 -8.17 -4.03
CA GLY A 10 -7.86 -7.41 -5.27
C GLY A 10 -6.46 -6.96 -5.70
N VAL A 11 -6.38 -6.34 -6.88
CA VAL A 11 -5.13 -5.85 -7.46
C VAL A 11 -5.29 -4.40 -7.90
N MET A 12 -4.34 -3.56 -7.51
CA MET A 12 -4.23 -2.19 -8.02
C MET A 12 -3.18 -2.15 -9.14
N HIS A 13 -3.61 -1.90 -10.37
CA HIS A 13 -2.73 -1.79 -11.52
C HIS A 13 -2.39 -0.32 -11.79
N ILE A 14 -1.12 0.06 -11.59
CA ILE A 14 -0.62 1.42 -11.78
C ILE A 14 0.15 1.49 -13.10
N ASN A 15 -0.40 2.23 -14.07
CA ASN A 15 0.27 2.52 -15.33
C ASN A 15 0.95 3.89 -15.24
N THR A 16 2.27 3.92 -15.34
CA THR A 16 3.03 5.17 -15.42
C THR A 16 3.05 5.68 -16.87
N TYR A 17 3.28 6.99 -17.05
CA TYR A 17 3.44 7.57 -18.38
C TYR A 17 4.45 6.78 -19.21
N ASP A 18 4.13 6.59 -20.50
CA ASP A 18 5.01 5.90 -21.45
C ASP A 18 5.64 6.91 -22.44
N ALA A 19 6.73 6.54 -23.09
CA ALA A 19 7.29 7.27 -24.19
C ALA A 19 6.36 7.15 -25.42
N HIS A 20 6.21 8.20 -26.22
CA HIS A 20 5.36 8.19 -27.41
C HIS A 20 6.22 8.37 -28.66
N PHE A 21 5.93 7.61 -29.72
CA PHE A 21 6.52 7.87 -31.03
C PHE A 21 6.01 9.20 -31.56
N GLY A 22 6.85 9.96 -32.24
CA GLY A 22 6.47 11.20 -32.92
C GLY A 22 5.84 10.93 -34.27
N ASP A 23 4.99 11.86 -34.71
CA ASP A 23 4.42 11.87 -36.05
C ASP A 23 5.33 12.61 -37.06
N SER A 24 6.36 13.31 -36.56
CA SER A 24 7.31 14.11 -37.33
C SER A 24 8.74 13.81 -36.88
N THR A 25 9.72 14.44 -37.56
CA THR A 25 11.13 14.41 -37.20
C THR A 25 11.49 15.32 -36.03
N GLU A 26 10.53 16.01 -35.43
CA GLU A 26 10.76 16.84 -34.24
C GLU A 26 11.13 15.99 -33.05
N ILE A 27 12.31 16.21 -32.52
CA ILE A 27 12.85 15.40 -31.40
C ILE A 27 12.11 15.69 -30.11
N LEU A 28 11.79 16.95 -29.80
CA LEU A 28 11.05 17.34 -28.61
C LEU A 28 9.54 17.29 -28.88
N GLN A 29 8.84 16.36 -28.24
CA GLN A 29 7.40 16.18 -28.42
C GLN A 29 6.59 16.88 -27.33
N SER A 30 7.05 16.89 -26.10
CA SER A 30 6.41 17.62 -25.01
C SER A 30 7.35 17.82 -23.83
N LEU A 31 7.21 18.97 -23.18
CA LEU A 31 7.81 19.29 -21.90
C LEU A 31 6.69 19.62 -20.93
N VAL A 32 6.68 18.99 -19.77
CA VAL A 32 5.69 19.25 -18.71
C VAL A 32 6.44 19.62 -17.45
N PHE A 33 6.13 20.78 -16.92
CA PHE A 33 6.58 21.22 -15.60
C PHE A 33 5.38 21.33 -14.68
N THR A 34 5.47 20.77 -13.48
CA THR A 34 4.43 20.90 -12.45
C THR A 34 5.07 21.33 -11.16
N LEU A 35 4.59 22.42 -10.60
CA LEU A 35 4.91 22.84 -9.25
C LEU A 35 3.66 22.70 -8.40
N SER A 36 3.74 21.93 -7.33
CA SER A 36 2.68 21.79 -6.33
C SER A 36 3.20 22.24 -4.99
N ASN A 37 2.39 22.97 -4.27
CA ASN A 37 2.63 23.36 -2.90
C ASN A 37 1.43 22.97 -2.06
N GLN A 38 1.63 22.35 -0.94
CA GLN A 38 0.56 21.88 -0.07
C GLN A 38 0.86 22.24 1.37
N ASN A 39 -0.11 22.88 2.01
CA ASN A 39 -0.23 23.16 3.42
C ASN A 39 0.58 24.33 4.01
N ALA A 40 0.16 24.72 5.20
CA ALA A 40 0.75 25.78 6.03
C ALA A 40 2.26 25.59 6.32
N GLN A 41 2.80 24.42 6.07
CA GLN A 41 4.24 24.10 6.20
C GLN A 41 4.95 23.86 4.87
N LEU A 42 4.40 24.38 3.76
CA LEU A 42 5.08 24.51 2.46
C LEU A 42 5.69 23.23 1.88
N SER A 43 4.94 22.11 1.89
CA SER A 43 5.38 20.95 1.11
C SER A 43 5.52 21.28 -0.35
N ARG A 44 6.69 21.04 -0.93
CA ARG A 44 7.02 21.42 -2.31
C ARG A 44 7.20 20.16 -3.15
N ARG A 45 6.62 20.18 -4.36
CA ARG A 45 6.72 19.06 -5.29
C ARG A 45 6.96 19.54 -6.72
N PRO A 46 8.18 19.97 -7.08
CA PRO A 46 8.53 20.17 -8.48
C PRO A 46 8.57 18.81 -9.19
N ASN A 47 7.96 18.76 -10.38
CA ASN A 47 8.05 17.66 -11.32
C ASN A 47 8.39 18.20 -12.71
N PHE A 48 9.33 17.55 -13.36
CA PHE A 48 9.73 17.81 -14.71
C PHE A 48 9.58 16.53 -15.53
N ARG A 49 8.93 16.62 -16.69
CA ARG A 49 8.80 15.51 -17.62
C ARG A 49 9.00 15.97 -19.04
N ILE A 50 9.83 15.24 -19.78
CA ILE A 50 10.10 15.46 -21.19
C ILE A 50 9.81 14.17 -21.96
N ASN A 51 9.10 14.28 -23.09
CA ASN A 51 9.00 13.25 -24.12
C ASN A 51 9.75 13.72 -25.36
N TYR A 52 10.53 12.82 -25.94
CA TYR A 52 11.36 13.10 -27.10
C TYR A 52 11.44 11.86 -27.98
N GLY A 53 11.68 12.05 -29.27
CA GLY A 53 11.83 10.93 -30.20
C GLY A 53 11.33 11.27 -31.60
N GLY A 54 11.32 10.27 -32.44
CA GLY A 54 10.87 10.32 -33.83
C GLY A 54 9.93 9.16 -34.18
N LEU A 55 9.85 8.81 -35.47
CA LEU A 55 8.91 7.81 -35.97
C LEU A 55 9.14 6.39 -35.40
N ASN A 56 10.40 6.01 -35.18
CA ASN A 56 10.78 4.65 -34.82
C ASN A 56 11.43 4.51 -33.43
N TRP A 57 11.63 5.58 -32.72
CA TRP A 57 12.17 5.56 -31.37
C TRP A 57 11.57 6.69 -30.54
N ALA A 58 11.47 6.48 -29.24
CA ALA A 58 10.99 7.48 -28.31
C ALA A 58 11.59 7.30 -26.93
N GLY A 59 11.76 8.41 -26.23
CA GLY A 59 12.20 8.45 -24.85
C GLY A 59 11.28 9.31 -23.99
N MET A 60 11.22 9.00 -22.70
CA MET A 60 10.54 9.81 -21.70
C MET A 60 11.38 9.86 -20.43
N THR A 61 11.69 11.05 -19.98
CA THR A 61 12.38 11.31 -18.70
C THR A 61 11.44 12.04 -17.77
N SER A 62 11.32 11.58 -16.53
CA SER A 62 10.57 12.30 -15.49
C SER A 62 11.41 12.39 -14.23
N LEU A 63 11.53 13.60 -13.69
CA LEU A 63 12.23 13.93 -12.46
C LEU A 63 11.23 14.51 -11.48
N THR A 64 11.19 14.00 -10.25
CA THR A 64 10.33 14.53 -9.18
C THR A 64 11.14 14.64 -7.90
N TYR A 65 11.09 15.80 -7.29
CA TYR A 65 11.52 16.01 -5.93
C TYR A 65 10.30 16.34 -5.07
N THR A 66 10.19 15.75 -3.92
CA THR A 66 9.10 16.04 -2.99
C THR A 66 9.70 16.27 -1.60
N GLN A 67 9.35 17.39 -1.00
CA GLN A 67 9.64 17.68 0.40
C GLN A 67 8.32 17.70 1.16
N TYR A 68 8.20 16.83 2.15
CA TYR A 68 7.10 16.79 3.09
C TYR A 68 7.57 17.40 4.40
N HIS A 69 6.80 18.34 4.92
CA HIS A 69 7.03 18.93 6.22
C HIS A 69 6.26 18.18 7.32
N ASP A 70 6.52 18.55 8.57
CA ASP A 70 5.83 17.97 9.71
C ASP A 70 4.31 18.15 9.60
N ILE A 71 3.57 17.13 9.94
CA ILE A 71 2.12 17.12 9.84
C ILE A 71 1.52 17.98 10.95
N ARG A 72 0.71 18.97 10.57
CA ARG A 72 -0.14 19.70 11.49
C ARG A 72 -1.50 19.03 11.60
N MET A 73 -1.91 18.63 12.79
CA MET A 73 -3.23 18.05 13.09
C MET A 73 -4.34 19.10 13.00
N GLY A 74 -5.57 18.65 12.76
CA GLY A 74 -6.76 19.49 12.91
C GLY A 74 -6.97 19.88 14.37
N GLN A 75 -7.63 21.01 14.57
CA GLN A 75 -7.90 21.54 15.92
C GLN A 75 -9.34 21.31 16.38
N ARG A 76 -10.24 21.04 15.44
CA ARG A 76 -11.66 20.81 15.75
C ARG A 76 -11.90 19.36 16.15
N ILE A 77 -12.29 19.18 17.41
CA ILE A 77 -12.77 17.90 17.93
C ILE A 77 -14.26 17.80 17.67
N LEU A 78 -14.70 16.67 17.16
CA LEU A 78 -16.13 16.41 16.97
C LEU A 78 -16.77 16.09 18.33
N SER A 79 -18.04 16.45 18.50
CA SER A 79 -18.75 16.31 19.79
C SER A 79 -18.84 14.87 20.32
N TRP A 80 -18.70 13.88 19.44
CA TRP A 80 -18.68 12.46 19.79
C TRP A 80 -17.27 11.87 19.93
N THR A 81 -16.22 12.69 19.81
CA THR A 81 -14.83 12.28 20.01
C THR A 81 -14.41 12.69 21.41
N PRO A 82 -13.97 11.75 22.27
CA PRO A 82 -13.63 12.09 23.65
C PRO A 82 -12.34 12.93 23.71
N ALA A 83 -12.25 13.76 24.73
CA ALA A 83 -11.06 14.56 24.99
C ALA A 83 -9.80 13.72 25.20
N SER A 84 -9.93 12.50 25.71
CA SER A 84 -8.83 11.53 25.86
C SER A 84 -8.16 11.14 24.53
N HIS A 85 -8.87 11.29 23.41
CA HIS A 85 -8.31 11.08 22.08
C HIS A 85 -7.17 12.04 21.76
N LEU A 86 -7.19 13.24 22.32
CA LEU A 86 -6.14 14.26 22.17
C LEU A 86 -4.88 13.92 22.94
N SER A 87 -5.01 13.48 24.19
CA SER A 87 -3.85 13.28 25.07
C SER A 87 -2.89 12.20 24.55
N ASN A 88 -3.41 11.23 23.82
CA ASN A 88 -2.62 10.14 23.24
C ASN A 88 -2.00 10.49 21.87
N THR A 89 -2.37 11.64 21.29
CA THR A 89 -1.91 12.06 19.96
C THR A 89 -0.85 13.15 20.01
N GLN A 90 -0.79 13.89 21.12
CA GLN A 90 0.11 15.02 21.29
C GLN A 90 1.41 14.60 21.98
N LEU A 91 2.52 14.91 21.35
CA LEU A 91 3.84 14.73 21.93
C LEU A 91 4.12 15.88 22.91
N THR A 92 3.96 15.62 24.18
CA THR A 92 4.21 16.62 25.24
C THR A 92 5.69 16.78 25.57
N CYS A 93 6.50 15.80 25.21
CA CYS A 93 7.93 15.75 25.48
C CYS A 93 8.70 15.34 24.22
N LEU A 94 9.32 16.29 23.53
CA LEU A 94 10.11 16.03 22.32
C LEU A 94 11.53 15.60 22.71
N PRO A 95 11.93 14.35 22.46
CA PRO A 95 13.30 13.92 22.68
C PRO A 95 14.23 14.68 21.73
N THR A 96 15.29 15.23 22.27
CA THR A 96 16.29 16.02 21.54
C THR A 96 17.68 15.67 22.05
N THR A 97 18.63 15.47 21.14
CA THR A 97 20.04 15.26 21.49
C THR A 97 20.80 16.54 21.19
N ILE A 98 21.39 17.15 22.22
CA ILE A 98 22.23 18.35 22.11
C ILE A 98 23.66 17.96 22.44
N GLY A 99 24.53 18.01 21.44
CA GLY A 99 25.87 17.44 21.56
C GLY A 99 25.79 15.93 21.84
N SER A 100 26.21 15.52 23.04
CA SER A 100 26.18 14.11 23.46
C SER A 100 25.12 13.81 24.54
N ILE A 101 24.25 14.77 24.86
CA ILE A 101 23.29 14.66 25.95
C ILE A 101 21.86 14.61 25.41
N ASP A 102 21.16 13.53 25.75
CA ASP A 102 19.72 13.45 25.49
C ASP A 102 18.97 14.31 26.51
N THR A 103 18.17 15.20 25.99
CA THR A 103 17.31 16.10 26.77
C THR A 103 15.89 16.05 26.22
N VAL A 104 14.98 16.67 26.94
CA VAL A 104 13.56 16.79 26.54
C VAL A 104 13.26 18.28 26.34
N ARG A 105 12.66 18.59 25.21
CA ARG A 105 12.15 19.93 24.91
C ARG A 105 10.61 19.88 24.90
N THR A 106 9.96 20.87 25.46
CA THR A 106 8.52 21.06 25.31
C THR A 106 8.25 21.57 23.89
N PRO A 107 7.39 20.92 23.12
CA PRO A 107 6.97 21.41 21.81
C PRO A 107 6.33 22.79 21.90
N GLU A 108 6.61 23.68 20.95
CA GLU A 108 6.01 25.01 20.87
C GLU A 108 4.53 24.94 20.47
N ASP A 109 4.17 23.99 19.62
CA ASP A 109 2.81 23.74 19.15
C ASP A 109 2.48 22.25 19.25
N LEU A 110 1.57 21.89 20.14
CA LEU A 110 1.15 20.51 20.37
C LEU A 110 0.35 19.92 19.19
N ASN A 111 -0.11 20.73 18.25
CA ASN A 111 -0.80 20.26 17.05
C ASN A 111 0.17 19.86 15.94
N ILE A 112 1.48 20.06 16.09
CA ILE A 112 2.48 19.61 15.13
C ILE A 112 3.01 18.25 15.56
N GLN A 113 2.92 17.29 14.64
CA GLN A 113 3.56 15.99 14.77
C GLN A 113 5.02 16.11 14.32
N TYR A 114 5.87 16.55 15.24
CA TYR A 114 7.29 16.82 14.96
C TYR A 114 8.03 15.58 14.47
N ASN A 115 9.00 15.81 13.58
CA ASN A 115 9.81 14.77 12.93
C ASN A 115 9.01 13.83 12.02
N THR A 116 7.84 14.22 11.53
CA THR A 116 7.13 13.49 10.45
C THR A 116 7.55 13.95 9.07
N SER A 117 8.40 14.97 8.99
CA SER A 117 8.96 15.48 7.74
C SER A 117 9.92 14.49 7.10
N TYR A 118 9.93 14.44 5.77
CA TYR A 118 10.90 13.69 4.97
C TYR A 118 10.98 14.23 3.54
N GLU A 119 12.00 13.81 2.81
CA GLU A 119 12.15 14.13 1.39
C GLU A 119 12.20 12.87 0.54
N GLN A 120 11.79 13.00 -0.73
CA GLN A 120 11.82 11.93 -1.71
C GLN A 120 12.24 12.45 -3.08
N ARG A 121 13.12 11.70 -3.75
CA ARG A 121 13.62 11.97 -5.10
C ARG A 121 13.26 10.79 -5.99
N ASN A 122 12.63 11.07 -7.12
CA ASN A 122 12.25 10.05 -8.09
C ASN A 122 12.76 10.39 -9.46
N VAL A 123 13.33 9.39 -10.12
CA VAL A 123 13.78 9.46 -11.51
C VAL A 123 13.11 8.33 -12.28
N THR A 124 12.48 8.64 -13.39
CA THR A 124 11.95 7.63 -14.31
C THR A 124 12.46 7.92 -15.71
N GLN A 125 13.10 6.93 -16.30
CA GLN A 125 13.55 6.96 -17.69
C GLN A 125 12.91 5.80 -18.44
N LYS A 126 12.28 6.07 -19.57
CA LYS A 126 11.75 5.04 -20.47
C LYS A 126 12.24 5.28 -21.88
N PHE A 127 12.44 4.19 -22.58
CA PHE A 127 12.85 4.20 -23.96
C PHE A 127 12.12 3.10 -24.73
N LYS A 128 11.73 3.36 -25.97
CA LYS A 128 11.15 2.38 -26.87
C LYS A 128 11.64 2.56 -28.30
N VAL A 129 11.78 1.44 -29.01
CA VAL A 129 12.18 1.39 -30.40
C VAL A 129 11.26 0.44 -31.16
N ARG A 130 10.83 0.84 -32.35
CA ARG A 130 10.14 -0.01 -33.31
C ARG A 130 11.19 -0.84 -34.04
N LEU A 131 11.28 -2.13 -33.71
CA LEU A 131 12.23 -3.06 -34.36
C LEU A 131 11.69 -3.54 -35.73
N ALA A 132 10.37 -3.69 -35.82
CA ALA A 132 9.64 -3.99 -37.05
C ALA A 132 8.27 -3.32 -36.97
N GLU A 133 7.47 -3.40 -38.05
CA GLU A 133 6.16 -2.75 -38.12
C GLU A 133 5.27 -3.06 -36.91
N ARG A 134 5.32 -4.30 -36.40
CA ARG A 134 4.50 -4.80 -35.29
C ARG A 134 5.31 -5.26 -34.08
N THR A 135 6.60 -5.02 -34.09
CA THR A 135 7.50 -5.42 -33.00
C THR A 135 8.12 -4.20 -32.36
N THR A 136 7.91 -4.04 -31.05
CA THR A 136 8.43 -2.92 -30.28
C THR A 136 9.30 -3.45 -29.13
N PHE A 137 10.52 -2.94 -29.04
CA PHE A 137 11.38 -3.06 -27.85
C PHE A 137 11.10 -1.91 -26.92
N LYS A 138 11.02 -2.19 -25.60
CA LYS A 138 10.89 -1.18 -24.54
C LYS A 138 11.90 -1.45 -23.45
N SER A 139 12.44 -0.39 -22.88
CA SER A 139 13.22 -0.45 -21.64
C SER A 139 12.80 0.67 -20.69
N GLY A 140 13.00 0.45 -19.41
CA GLY A 140 12.71 1.46 -18.41
C GLY A 140 13.59 1.31 -17.18
N LEU A 141 13.81 2.44 -16.53
CA LEU A 141 14.44 2.57 -15.24
C LEU A 141 13.56 3.43 -14.35
N HIS A 142 13.36 3.01 -13.13
CA HIS A 142 12.76 3.81 -12.07
C HIS A 142 13.68 3.77 -10.86
N PHE A 143 14.00 4.95 -10.34
CA PHE A 143 14.80 5.13 -9.12
C PHE A 143 14.04 6.02 -8.15
N SER A 144 13.92 5.59 -6.91
CA SER A 144 13.32 6.35 -5.81
C SER A 144 14.25 6.31 -4.61
N LEU A 145 14.54 7.46 -4.04
CA LEU A 145 15.30 7.61 -2.80
C LEU A 145 14.50 8.46 -1.83
N THR A 146 14.20 7.91 -0.67
CA THR A 146 13.54 8.59 0.44
C THR A 146 14.56 8.81 1.55
N GLY A 147 14.60 10.00 2.13
CA GLY A 147 15.40 10.29 3.33
C GLY A 147 14.86 9.56 4.55
N ASP A 148 15.38 9.89 5.71
CA ASP A 148 14.92 9.33 6.99
C ASP A 148 13.44 9.67 7.22
N VAL A 149 12.67 8.65 7.65
CA VAL A 149 11.26 8.78 8.01
C VAL A 149 11.06 8.36 9.45
N ASN A 150 10.86 9.34 10.32
CA ASN A 150 10.69 9.07 11.74
C ASN A 150 9.34 8.41 12.04
N ARG A 151 9.34 7.54 13.03
CA ARG A 151 8.14 6.88 13.57
C ARG A 151 7.55 7.75 14.68
N TYR A 152 6.61 8.62 14.35
CA TYR A 152 5.96 9.50 15.31
C TYR A 152 5.26 8.73 16.44
N ASP A 153 4.57 7.64 16.10
CA ASP A 153 3.93 6.74 17.07
C ASP A 153 4.91 6.15 18.09
N ARG A 154 6.16 5.91 17.70
CA ARG A 154 7.22 5.44 18.60
C ARG A 154 7.83 6.58 19.42
N SER A 155 7.82 7.79 18.87
CA SER A 155 8.29 8.98 19.58
C SER A 155 7.36 9.38 20.74
N THR A 156 6.09 9.00 20.68
CA THR A 156 5.10 9.24 21.74
C THR A 156 5.15 8.20 22.87
N GLU A 157 5.88 7.09 22.71
CA GLU A 157 6.02 6.08 23.76
C GLU A 157 6.80 6.61 24.94
N MET A 158 6.20 6.49 26.13
CA MET A 158 6.82 6.91 27.40
C MET A 158 7.21 5.70 28.25
N MET A 159 8.32 5.79 28.93
CA MET A 159 8.79 4.81 29.91
C MET A 159 9.28 5.56 31.16
N ASN A 160 8.69 5.25 32.32
CA ASN A 160 9.02 5.90 33.59
C ASN A 160 8.99 7.44 33.53
N GLY A 161 7.96 8.01 32.86
CA GLY A 161 7.76 9.45 32.75
C GLY A 161 8.73 10.17 31.77
N ARG A 162 9.47 9.43 30.95
CA ARG A 162 10.41 9.96 29.94
C ARG A 162 10.15 9.30 28.59
N PRO A 163 10.57 9.94 27.47
CA PRO A 163 10.53 9.28 26.17
C PRO A 163 11.27 7.94 26.21
N LYS A 164 10.67 6.89 25.62
CA LYS A 164 11.31 5.58 25.50
C LYS A 164 12.49 5.62 24.53
N TYR A 165 12.35 6.36 23.44
CA TYR A 165 13.34 6.46 22.36
C TYR A 165 13.88 7.88 22.21
N ALA A 166 15.17 8.00 21.99
CA ALA A 166 15.82 9.22 21.49
C ALA A 166 15.77 9.24 19.95
N GLN A 167 15.78 8.07 19.32
CA GLN A 167 15.71 7.90 17.88
C GLN A 167 14.91 6.65 17.53
N TRP A 168 13.96 6.79 16.61
CA TRP A 168 13.31 5.68 15.93
C TRP A 168 12.88 6.12 14.52
N ASN A 169 13.65 5.74 13.51
CA ASN A 169 13.36 6.10 12.13
C ASN A 169 13.60 4.93 11.17
N TYR A 170 12.86 4.93 10.06
CA TYR A 170 13.22 4.20 8.85
C TYR A 170 14.16 5.06 8.01
N GLY A 171 14.99 4.42 7.21
CA GLY A 171 15.66 5.09 6.14
C GLY A 171 17.18 5.26 6.29
N PRO A 172 17.76 5.73 5.19
CA PRO A 172 17.09 6.01 3.94
C PRO A 172 16.48 4.76 3.29
N GLN A 173 15.43 4.95 2.47
CA GLN A 173 14.87 3.89 1.64
C GLN A 173 15.28 4.12 0.18
N ALA A 174 15.80 3.10 -0.48
CA ALA A 174 16.17 3.16 -1.89
C ALA A 174 15.47 2.07 -2.68
N TRP A 175 14.89 2.43 -3.83
CA TRP A 175 14.32 1.48 -4.77
C TRP A 175 14.81 1.79 -6.18
N LEU A 176 15.45 0.81 -6.80
CA LEU A 176 15.82 0.82 -8.21
C LEU A 176 15.08 -0.32 -8.92
N MET A 177 14.40 -0.01 -10.00
CA MET A 177 13.77 -0.99 -10.87
C MET A 177 14.22 -0.75 -12.31
N THR A 178 14.62 -1.82 -12.99
CA THR A 178 14.92 -1.80 -14.42
C THR A 178 14.14 -2.90 -15.12
N TYR A 179 13.75 -2.66 -16.36
CA TYR A 179 13.14 -3.70 -17.19
C TYR A 179 13.51 -3.54 -18.66
N VAL A 180 13.48 -4.65 -19.38
CA VAL A 180 13.44 -4.70 -20.84
C VAL A 180 12.29 -5.57 -21.28
N SER A 181 11.63 -5.22 -22.36
CA SER A 181 10.56 -6.03 -22.93
C SER A 181 10.51 -5.96 -24.45
N ILE A 182 10.09 -7.04 -25.06
CA ILE A 182 9.78 -7.13 -26.49
C ILE A 182 8.30 -7.46 -26.60
N GLU A 183 7.58 -6.62 -27.31
CA GLU A 183 6.16 -6.77 -27.62
C GLU A 183 6.01 -7.00 -29.11
N ASN A 184 5.36 -8.10 -29.49
CA ASN A 184 5.04 -8.46 -30.88
C ASN A 184 3.52 -8.57 -31.04
N ARG A 185 3.00 -8.05 -32.15
CA ARG A 185 1.58 -8.04 -32.51
C ARG A 185 1.30 -8.74 -33.85
N ASP A 186 2.24 -9.58 -34.30
CA ASP A 186 2.02 -10.44 -35.44
C ASP A 186 1.06 -11.57 -35.11
N LYS A 187 0.12 -11.81 -36.01
CA LYS A 187 -0.82 -12.93 -35.87
C LYS A 187 -0.13 -14.22 -36.25
N THR A 188 0.02 -15.09 -35.28
CA THR A 188 0.55 -16.43 -35.45
C THR A 188 -0.52 -17.49 -35.14
N THR A 189 -0.21 -18.76 -35.26
CA THR A 189 -1.12 -19.85 -34.85
C THR A 189 -1.39 -19.84 -33.36
N ILE A 190 -0.43 -19.41 -32.54
CA ILE A 190 -0.53 -19.44 -31.06
C ILE A 190 -0.89 -18.10 -30.45
N SER A 191 -0.55 -16.97 -31.07
CA SER A 191 -0.81 -15.64 -30.49
C SER A 191 -1.16 -14.59 -31.56
N ASP A 192 -1.94 -13.58 -31.16
CA ASP A 192 -2.16 -12.33 -31.89
C ASP A 192 -1.45 -11.16 -31.24
N TRP A 193 -0.99 -11.37 -30.01
CA TRP A 193 -0.14 -10.48 -29.22
C TRP A 193 0.69 -11.31 -28.25
N MET A 194 1.95 -10.95 -28.12
CA MET A 194 2.89 -11.55 -27.18
C MET A 194 3.81 -10.49 -26.61
N LYS A 195 4.11 -10.60 -25.32
CA LYS A 195 5.05 -9.74 -24.64
C LYS A 195 5.97 -10.57 -23.74
N PHE A 196 7.26 -10.44 -23.95
CA PHE A 196 8.29 -10.99 -23.08
C PHE A 196 8.90 -9.85 -22.27
N THR A 197 9.07 -10.02 -20.97
CA THR A 197 9.64 -9.01 -20.07
C THR A 197 10.65 -9.63 -19.13
N LEU A 198 11.81 -9.00 -19.02
CA LEU A 198 12.80 -9.23 -17.96
C LEU A 198 12.86 -8.00 -17.10
N SER A 199 12.83 -8.16 -15.78
CA SER A 199 13.01 -7.05 -14.85
C SER A 199 13.93 -7.44 -13.69
N GLY A 200 14.67 -6.43 -13.21
CA GLY A 200 15.50 -6.52 -12.02
C GLY A 200 15.17 -5.38 -11.08
N GLN A 201 15.10 -5.65 -9.78
CA GLN A 201 14.86 -4.64 -8.77
C GLN A 201 15.85 -4.79 -7.62
N TYR A 202 16.22 -3.66 -7.04
CA TYR A 202 16.92 -3.54 -5.77
C TYR A 202 16.10 -2.68 -4.83
N PHE A 203 15.83 -3.17 -3.65
CA PHE A 203 15.16 -2.43 -2.59
C PHE A 203 16.01 -2.48 -1.33
N GLU A 204 16.17 -1.33 -0.68
CA GLU A 204 16.87 -1.19 0.60
C GLU A 204 16.04 -0.38 1.58
N GLU A 205 15.96 -0.85 2.81
CA GLU A 205 15.40 -0.16 3.95
C GLU A 205 16.29 -0.35 5.17
N SER A 206 16.41 0.65 6.03
CA SER A 206 17.01 0.46 7.34
C SER A 206 16.07 0.94 8.46
N ARG A 207 16.31 0.45 9.66
CA ARG A 207 15.68 0.86 10.91
C ARG A 207 16.74 1.25 11.90
N ASN A 208 16.65 2.50 12.34
CA ASN A 208 17.61 3.09 13.24
C ASN A 208 16.91 3.36 14.58
N THR A 209 17.40 2.76 15.64
CA THR A 209 16.79 2.89 16.97
C THR A 209 17.83 3.18 18.02
N ARG A 210 17.51 4.08 18.96
CA ARG A 210 18.27 4.32 20.16
C ARG A 210 17.34 4.69 21.31
N LYS A 211 17.43 3.99 22.42
CA LYS A 211 16.67 4.34 23.63
C LYS A 211 17.15 5.68 24.19
N PHE A 212 16.26 6.39 24.85
CA PHE A 212 16.55 7.67 25.47
C PHE A 212 17.62 7.49 26.57
N LYS A 213 18.67 8.30 26.53
CA LYS A 213 19.87 8.24 27.36
C LYS A 213 20.73 6.97 27.21
N ALA A 214 20.43 6.10 26.30
CA ALA A 214 21.29 4.96 26.02
C ALA A 214 22.49 5.40 25.16
N PRO A 215 23.72 4.96 25.51
CA PRO A 215 24.91 5.28 24.73
C PRO A 215 24.99 4.49 23.42
N VAL A 216 24.15 3.48 23.28
CA VAL A 216 24.18 2.52 22.17
C VAL A 216 22.92 2.67 21.29
N GLY A 217 23.13 2.84 20.00
CA GLY A 217 22.14 2.74 18.97
C GLY A 217 22.23 1.42 18.20
N ARG A 218 21.16 1.07 17.48
CA ARG A 218 21.08 -0.11 16.61
C ARG A 218 20.64 0.31 15.23
N VAL A 219 21.28 -0.26 14.22
CA VAL A 219 20.86 -0.21 12.81
C VAL A 219 20.53 -1.61 12.35
N GLN A 220 19.36 -1.80 11.79
CA GLN A 220 18.94 -3.01 11.08
C GLN A 220 18.71 -2.63 9.61
N ARG A 221 19.34 -3.34 8.68
CA ARG A 221 19.34 -3.03 7.26
C ARG A 221 18.91 -4.24 6.46
N GLU A 222 17.90 -4.07 5.63
CA GLU A 222 17.37 -5.07 4.72
C GLU A 222 17.62 -4.64 3.28
N GLN A 223 18.18 -5.57 2.48
CA GLN A 223 18.42 -5.40 1.05
C GLN A 223 17.78 -6.57 0.30
N VAL A 224 16.92 -6.26 -0.65
CA VAL A 224 16.21 -7.27 -1.44
C VAL A 224 16.54 -7.09 -2.92
N TYR A 225 17.02 -8.17 -3.54
CA TYR A 225 17.24 -8.27 -4.97
C TYR A 225 16.15 -9.14 -5.58
N ILE A 226 15.41 -8.59 -6.54
CA ILE A 226 14.28 -9.25 -7.20
C ILE A 226 14.59 -9.38 -8.69
N ASN A 227 14.52 -10.59 -9.22
CA ASN A 227 14.61 -10.84 -10.65
C ASN A 227 13.31 -11.50 -11.12
N GLN A 228 12.78 -11.01 -12.23
CA GLN A 228 11.50 -11.50 -12.75
C GLN A 228 11.54 -11.67 -14.26
N VAL A 229 10.93 -12.75 -14.70
CA VAL A 229 10.70 -13.07 -16.11
C VAL A 229 9.21 -13.28 -16.32
N ASN A 230 8.62 -12.59 -17.31
CA ASN A 230 7.23 -12.74 -17.68
C ASN A 230 7.10 -13.02 -19.18
N LEU A 231 6.22 -13.94 -19.50
CA LEU A 231 5.71 -14.16 -20.84
C LEU A 231 4.20 -14.05 -20.81
N ASP A 232 3.65 -13.08 -21.50
CA ASP A 232 2.21 -12.85 -21.66
C ASP A 232 1.85 -13.01 -23.13
N ALA A 233 0.77 -13.71 -23.44
CA ALA A 233 0.28 -13.88 -24.79
C ALA A 233 -1.24 -13.89 -24.84
N SER A 234 -1.82 -13.36 -25.90
CA SER A 234 -3.25 -13.44 -26.16
C SER A 234 -3.55 -13.93 -27.57
N LYS A 235 -4.64 -14.68 -27.68
CA LYS A 235 -5.15 -15.20 -28.94
C LYS A 235 -6.66 -15.00 -29.04
N LYS A 236 -7.11 -14.43 -30.12
CA LYS A 236 -8.53 -14.49 -30.53
C LYS A 236 -8.82 -15.85 -31.13
N ILE A 237 -9.66 -16.64 -30.47
CA ILE A 237 -10.09 -17.95 -30.95
C ILE A 237 -11.24 -17.79 -31.96
N SER A 238 -12.12 -16.82 -31.72
CA SER A 238 -13.23 -16.46 -32.61
C SER A 238 -13.53 -14.96 -32.52
N ALA A 239 -14.55 -14.50 -33.22
CA ALA A 239 -15.04 -13.13 -33.11
C ALA A 239 -15.57 -12.80 -31.70
N LYS A 240 -15.95 -13.81 -30.90
CA LYS A 240 -16.55 -13.69 -29.59
C LYS A 240 -15.67 -14.20 -28.44
N SER A 241 -14.58 -14.87 -28.76
CA SER A 241 -13.78 -15.59 -27.75
C SER A 241 -12.31 -15.24 -27.86
N SER A 242 -11.66 -15.07 -26.72
CA SER A 242 -10.22 -14.87 -26.62
C SER A 242 -9.65 -15.61 -25.42
N VAL A 243 -8.38 -15.95 -25.50
CA VAL A 243 -7.59 -16.49 -24.39
C VAL A 243 -6.39 -15.59 -24.16
N LEU A 244 -6.12 -15.29 -22.87
CA LEU A 244 -4.89 -14.70 -22.37
C LEU A 244 -4.17 -15.78 -21.57
N TYR A 245 -2.89 -15.99 -21.83
CA TYR A 245 -2.11 -17.02 -21.14
C TYR A 245 -0.65 -16.60 -21.01
N GLY A 246 0.05 -17.21 -20.08
CA GLY A 246 1.41 -16.84 -19.86
C GLY A 246 2.13 -17.66 -18.80
N ALA A 247 3.36 -17.26 -18.56
CA ALA A 247 4.22 -17.83 -17.53
C ALA A 247 4.98 -16.71 -16.82
N GLU A 248 5.25 -16.93 -15.54
CA GLU A 248 5.99 -15.99 -14.71
C GLU A 248 7.00 -16.74 -13.86
N PHE A 249 8.19 -16.16 -13.70
CA PHE A 249 9.19 -16.60 -12.75
C PHE A 249 9.70 -15.40 -11.96
N ILE A 250 9.76 -15.54 -10.61
CA ILE A 250 10.24 -14.50 -9.69
C ILE A 250 11.23 -15.15 -8.72
N GLY A 251 12.39 -14.50 -8.54
CA GLY A 251 13.38 -14.87 -7.54
C GLY A 251 13.73 -13.67 -6.68
N ASN A 252 13.62 -13.82 -5.35
CA ASN A 252 13.96 -12.81 -4.36
C ASN A 252 15.09 -13.32 -3.47
N ASN A 253 16.13 -12.49 -3.27
CA ASN A 253 17.21 -12.75 -2.34
C ASN A 253 17.25 -11.62 -1.30
N LEU A 254 17.24 -11.99 -0.02
CA LEU A 254 17.29 -11.06 1.11
C LEU A 254 18.65 -11.12 1.79
N THR A 255 19.27 -9.95 1.94
CA THR A 255 20.36 -9.71 2.87
C THR A 255 19.84 -8.88 4.02
N SER A 256 19.85 -9.43 5.24
CA SER A 256 19.43 -8.73 6.47
C SER A 256 20.60 -8.69 7.43
N THR A 257 21.05 -7.50 7.76
CA THR A 257 22.19 -7.25 8.62
C THR A 257 21.80 -6.32 9.76
N ALA A 258 22.51 -6.41 10.87
CA ALA A 258 22.35 -5.46 11.96
C ALA A 258 23.66 -5.22 12.68
N TYR A 259 23.82 -4.00 13.17
CA TYR A 259 24.93 -3.65 14.06
C TYR A 259 24.46 -2.67 15.12
N GLN A 260 25.17 -2.66 16.22
CA GLN A 260 25.08 -1.62 17.25
C GLN A 260 26.27 -0.68 17.11
N TYR A 261 26.09 0.55 17.53
CA TYR A 261 27.13 1.57 17.52
C TYR A 261 27.05 2.41 18.78
N HIS A 262 28.21 2.91 19.23
CA HIS A 262 28.25 3.90 20.31
C HIS A 262 28.01 5.27 19.69
N TYR A 263 26.91 5.97 20.06
CA TYR A 263 26.49 7.18 19.36
C TYR A 263 27.46 8.36 19.47
N MET A 264 28.35 8.35 20.51
CA MET A 264 29.41 9.35 20.68
C MET A 264 30.69 8.96 19.93
N ASN A 265 30.87 7.71 19.57
CA ASN A 265 31.98 7.19 18.78
C ASN A 265 31.47 6.16 17.79
N THR A 266 31.01 6.65 16.62
CA THR A 266 30.39 5.83 15.57
C THR A 266 31.32 4.81 14.93
N ASP A 267 32.63 4.92 15.13
CA ASP A 267 33.62 3.95 14.63
C ASP A 267 33.61 2.65 15.47
N SER A 268 33.06 2.69 16.68
CA SER A 268 32.89 1.51 17.54
C SER A 268 31.56 0.81 17.20
N THR A 269 31.65 -0.24 16.41
CA THR A 269 30.49 -1.04 15.99
C THR A 269 30.70 -2.51 16.36
N TRP A 270 29.58 -3.20 16.65
CA TRP A 270 29.55 -4.65 16.88
C TRP A 270 28.24 -5.27 16.36
N ASN A 271 28.28 -6.56 16.06
CA ASN A 271 27.16 -7.27 15.50
C ASN A 271 25.93 -7.26 16.42
N ALA A 272 24.76 -7.17 15.84
CA ALA A 272 23.47 -7.24 16.51
C ALA A 272 22.52 -8.24 15.81
N GLN A 273 21.41 -8.57 16.46
CA GLN A 273 20.37 -9.40 15.87
C GLN A 273 19.73 -8.66 14.68
N SER A 274 19.82 -9.25 13.50
CA SER A 274 19.10 -8.80 12.33
C SER A 274 17.59 -9.04 12.47
N ARG A 275 16.80 -8.34 11.70
CA ARG A 275 15.33 -8.47 11.71
C ARG A 275 14.86 -9.77 11.10
N TYR A 276 15.53 -10.19 10.05
CA TYR A 276 15.28 -11.45 9.35
C TYR A 276 16.53 -12.31 9.34
N ALA A 277 16.35 -13.58 9.02
CA ALA A 277 17.48 -14.47 8.78
C ALA A 277 18.24 -14.03 7.52
N ASN A 278 19.53 -13.72 7.68
CA ASN A 278 20.37 -13.31 6.55
C ASN A 278 20.60 -14.46 5.56
N GLY A 279 20.54 -14.18 4.25
CA GLY A 279 20.68 -15.19 3.20
C GLY A 279 19.37 -15.91 2.86
N SER A 280 18.24 -15.43 3.36
CA SER A 280 16.93 -15.95 2.97
C SER A 280 16.64 -15.68 1.50
N HIS A 281 15.97 -16.63 0.85
CA HIS A 281 15.50 -16.45 -0.53
C HIS A 281 14.12 -17.07 -0.76
N TRP A 282 13.43 -16.54 -1.76
CA TRP A 282 12.11 -16.96 -2.17
C TRP A 282 12.03 -17.03 -3.70
N ILE A 283 11.54 -18.14 -4.23
CA ILE A 283 11.44 -18.41 -5.66
C ILE A 283 10.01 -18.84 -5.97
N SER A 284 9.44 -18.29 -7.03
CA SER A 284 8.11 -18.66 -7.54
C SER A 284 8.15 -18.84 -9.04
N GLY A 285 7.53 -19.92 -9.53
CA GLY A 285 7.25 -20.14 -10.93
C GLY A 285 5.78 -20.43 -11.14
N SER A 286 5.18 -19.91 -12.21
CA SER A 286 3.77 -20.13 -12.47
C SER A 286 3.42 -20.12 -13.95
N ILE A 287 2.31 -20.79 -14.27
CA ILE A 287 1.64 -20.74 -15.56
C ILE A 287 0.16 -20.38 -15.33
N PHE A 288 -0.43 -19.65 -16.25
CA PHE A 288 -1.82 -19.24 -16.16
C PHE A 288 -2.50 -19.18 -17.53
N ALA A 289 -3.82 -19.32 -17.52
CA ALA A 289 -4.67 -19.08 -18.66
C ALA A 289 -6.00 -18.47 -18.21
N HIS A 290 -6.52 -17.54 -19.00
CA HIS A 290 -7.80 -16.87 -18.80
C HIS A 290 -8.55 -16.83 -20.13
N TYR A 291 -9.78 -17.31 -20.14
CA TYR A 291 -10.65 -17.39 -21.30
C TYR A 291 -11.85 -16.46 -21.12
N ASP A 292 -12.11 -15.64 -22.14
CA ASP A 292 -13.26 -14.77 -22.23
C ASP A 292 -14.10 -15.14 -23.43
N THR A 293 -15.44 -15.15 -23.29
CA THR A 293 -16.35 -15.38 -24.40
C THR A 293 -17.70 -14.71 -24.22
N ASP A 294 -18.28 -14.24 -25.31
CA ASP A 294 -19.67 -13.80 -25.40
C ASP A 294 -20.55 -14.95 -25.89
N PHE A 295 -21.25 -15.64 -24.98
CA PHE A 295 -22.22 -16.67 -25.38
C PHE A 295 -23.37 -16.09 -26.20
N SER A 296 -23.78 -14.86 -25.88
CA SER A 296 -24.82 -14.13 -26.63
C SER A 296 -24.57 -12.62 -26.58
N LYS A 297 -25.44 -11.83 -27.19
CA LYS A 297 -25.41 -10.34 -27.09
C LYS A 297 -25.52 -9.83 -25.67
N HIS A 298 -25.96 -10.68 -24.73
CA HIS A 298 -26.30 -10.26 -23.37
C HIS A 298 -25.58 -11.08 -22.31
N ILE A 299 -24.92 -12.16 -22.66
CA ILE A 299 -24.26 -13.05 -21.70
C ILE A 299 -22.79 -13.15 -22.08
N ALA A 300 -21.94 -12.63 -21.22
CA ALA A 300 -20.49 -12.82 -21.25
C ALA A 300 -20.06 -13.80 -20.15
N PHE A 301 -19.07 -14.60 -20.43
CA PHE A 301 -18.48 -15.57 -19.53
C PHE A 301 -16.98 -15.42 -19.53
N SER A 302 -16.38 -15.53 -18.35
CA SER A 302 -14.94 -15.58 -18.16
C SER A 302 -14.55 -16.73 -17.24
N ALA A 303 -13.42 -17.37 -17.50
CA ALA A 303 -12.85 -18.38 -16.61
C ALA A 303 -11.33 -18.37 -16.71
N GLY A 304 -10.66 -18.54 -15.59
CA GLY A 304 -9.22 -18.56 -15.54
C GLY A 304 -8.68 -19.54 -14.51
N SER A 305 -7.47 -20.01 -14.74
CA SER A 305 -6.72 -20.81 -13.79
C SER A 305 -5.23 -20.45 -13.79
N ARG A 306 -4.61 -20.64 -12.65
CA ARG A 306 -3.16 -20.46 -12.45
C ARG A 306 -2.65 -21.54 -11.50
N ILE A 307 -1.45 -22.03 -11.77
CA ILE A 307 -0.73 -22.94 -10.89
C ILE A 307 0.59 -22.27 -10.55
N ASN A 308 0.87 -22.16 -9.25
CA ASN A 308 2.11 -21.59 -8.71
C ASN A 308 2.89 -22.66 -7.96
N GLY A 309 4.17 -22.81 -8.30
CA GLY A 309 5.16 -23.51 -7.50
C GLY A 309 6.00 -22.51 -6.74
N ILE A 310 6.09 -22.62 -5.41
CA ILE A 310 6.82 -21.69 -4.55
C ILE A 310 7.80 -22.47 -3.70
N SER A 311 9.02 -21.95 -3.55
CA SER A 311 10.04 -22.46 -2.65
C SER A 311 10.66 -21.32 -1.87
N MET A 312 10.66 -21.42 -0.55
CA MET A 312 11.28 -20.49 0.37
C MET A 312 12.31 -21.18 1.23
N TYR A 313 13.45 -20.54 1.42
CA TYR A 313 14.51 -20.93 2.33
C TYR A 313 14.88 -19.78 3.24
N THR A 314 14.98 -20.05 4.54
CA THR A 314 15.40 -19.07 5.53
C THR A 314 16.20 -19.76 6.66
N PRO A 315 17.51 -19.43 6.82
CA PRO A 315 18.36 -19.98 7.88
C PRO A 315 18.14 -19.23 9.19
N ILE A 316 17.19 -19.71 10.00
CA ILE A 316 16.83 -19.05 11.27
C ILE A 316 17.91 -19.30 12.32
N SER A 317 18.41 -18.22 12.92
CA SER A 317 19.30 -18.29 14.09
C SER A 317 18.87 -17.21 15.09
N PHE A 318 18.31 -17.62 16.22
CA PHE A 318 17.83 -16.72 17.24
C PHE A 318 17.92 -17.37 18.64
N ARG A 319 18.71 -16.82 19.55
CA ARG A 319 18.84 -17.25 20.96
C ARG A 319 19.14 -18.74 21.16
N GLY A 320 19.99 -19.31 20.31
CA GLY A 320 20.32 -20.73 20.38
C GLY A 320 19.35 -21.65 19.61
N PHE A 321 18.24 -21.14 19.17
CA PHE A 321 17.38 -21.79 18.17
C PHE A 321 18.03 -21.63 16.79
N ASN A 322 18.43 -22.75 16.18
CA ASN A 322 19.04 -22.77 14.87
C ASN A 322 18.29 -23.79 14.00
N GLU A 323 17.59 -23.32 12.99
CA GLU A 323 16.79 -24.17 12.10
C GLU A 323 16.77 -23.59 10.68
N ASP A 324 16.91 -24.46 9.69
CA ASP A 324 16.69 -24.12 8.29
C ASP A 324 15.22 -24.34 7.93
N ALA A 325 14.43 -23.27 7.88
CA ALA A 325 13.06 -23.38 7.37
C ALA A 325 13.06 -23.50 5.84
N ARG A 326 12.48 -24.58 5.33
CA ARG A 326 12.34 -24.88 3.90
C ARG A 326 10.89 -25.15 3.56
N LEU A 327 10.19 -24.12 3.12
CA LEU A 327 8.77 -24.22 2.78
C LEU A 327 8.61 -24.37 1.26
N LYS A 328 7.77 -25.34 0.86
CA LYS A 328 7.43 -25.58 -0.54
C LYS A 328 5.93 -25.72 -0.69
N PHE A 329 5.37 -24.99 -1.64
CA PHE A 329 3.94 -24.96 -1.92
C PHE A 329 3.67 -25.20 -3.39
N LEU A 330 2.60 -25.94 -3.69
CA LEU A 330 1.97 -26.01 -4.99
C LEU A 330 0.53 -25.49 -4.83
N ALA A 331 0.28 -24.29 -5.32
CA ALA A 331 -0.96 -23.57 -5.06
C ALA A 331 -1.71 -23.29 -6.37
N PRO A 332 -2.74 -24.07 -6.69
CA PRO A 332 -3.67 -23.73 -7.75
C PRO A 332 -4.62 -22.62 -7.31
N SER A 333 -5.01 -21.77 -8.26
CA SER A 333 -6.07 -20.78 -8.11
C SER A 333 -6.93 -20.75 -9.37
N ALA A 334 -8.20 -20.43 -9.22
CA ALA A 334 -9.16 -20.38 -10.32
C ALA A 334 -10.16 -19.23 -10.12
N GLU A 335 -10.72 -18.77 -11.22
CA GLU A 335 -11.81 -17.79 -11.23
C GLU A 335 -12.81 -18.13 -12.31
N MET A 336 -14.06 -17.79 -12.08
CA MET A 336 -15.16 -17.92 -13.03
C MET A 336 -16.12 -16.75 -12.86
N GLY A 337 -16.49 -16.11 -13.96
CA GLY A 337 -17.42 -14.99 -13.98
C GLY A 337 -18.51 -15.18 -15.03
N ILE A 338 -19.73 -14.84 -14.68
CA ILE A 338 -20.84 -14.70 -15.62
C ILE A 338 -21.44 -13.30 -15.49
N THR A 339 -21.63 -12.66 -16.60
CA THR A 339 -22.24 -11.33 -16.68
C THR A 339 -23.44 -11.36 -17.62
N TYR A 340 -24.60 -10.94 -17.10
CA TYR A 340 -25.77 -10.66 -17.92
C TYR A 340 -25.96 -9.15 -18.04
N HIS A 341 -25.93 -8.62 -19.26
CA HIS A 341 -26.02 -7.18 -19.49
C HIS A 341 -26.97 -6.80 -20.64
N LYS A 342 -27.58 -5.65 -20.46
CA LYS A 342 -28.33 -4.90 -21.49
C LYS A 342 -27.95 -3.41 -21.36
N PRO A 343 -28.34 -2.54 -22.30
CA PRO A 343 -27.98 -1.11 -22.23
C PRO A 343 -28.35 -0.41 -20.90
N SER A 344 -29.39 -0.90 -20.20
CA SER A 344 -29.90 -0.30 -18.96
C SER A 344 -29.42 -1.00 -17.69
N PHE A 345 -28.83 -2.19 -17.77
CA PHE A 345 -28.37 -2.93 -16.59
C PHE A 345 -27.25 -3.93 -16.87
N LYS A 346 -26.52 -4.27 -15.81
CA LYS A 346 -25.53 -5.33 -15.76
C LYS A 346 -25.67 -6.07 -14.43
N TYR A 347 -25.81 -7.40 -14.47
CA TYR A 347 -25.71 -8.30 -13.31
C TYR A 347 -24.52 -9.21 -13.50
N PHE A 348 -23.79 -9.49 -12.43
CA PHE A 348 -22.67 -10.41 -12.51
C PHE A 348 -22.56 -11.28 -11.26
N LEU A 349 -22.03 -12.47 -11.46
CA LEU A 349 -21.60 -13.39 -10.41
C LEU A 349 -20.15 -13.75 -10.71
N ASN A 350 -19.26 -13.55 -9.74
CA ASN A 350 -17.88 -13.97 -9.77
C ASN A 350 -17.62 -14.98 -8.66
N LEU A 351 -16.98 -16.08 -9.00
CA LEU A 351 -16.44 -17.05 -8.05
C LEU A 351 -14.93 -17.09 -8.25
N SER A 352 -14.18 -17.05 -7.16
CA SER A 352 -12.72 -17.06 -7.26
C SER A 352 -12.09 -17.80 -6.09
N SER A 353 -10.92 -18.37 -6.34
CA SER A 353 -10.01 -18.82 -5.31
C SER A 353 -8.67 -18.11 -5.45
N GLY A 354 -8.05 -17.84 -4.31
CA GLY A 354 -6.72 -17.25 -4.21
C GLY A 354 -5.93 -17.94 -3.10
N PHE A 355 -4.67 -17.60 -2.99
CA PHE A 355 -3.82 -18.09 -1.91
C PHE A 355 -2.77 -17.04 -1.54
N ARG A 356 -2.27 -17.16 -0.31
CA ARG A 356 -1.09 -16.47 0.16
C ARG A 356 -0.10 -17.49 0.73
N ALA A 357 1.07 -17.59 0.12
CA ALA A 357 2.15 -18.37 0.70
C ALA A 357 2.81 -17.57 1.84
N PRO A 358 3.17 -18.21 2.96
CA PRO A 358 4.00 -17.57 3.97
C PRO A 358 5.28 -17.03 3.33
N ASN A 359 5.66 -15.82 3.71
CA ASN A 359 6.88 -15.18 3.23
C ASN A 359 7.97 -15.15 4.32
N ILE A 360 9.12 -14.58 4.01
CA ILE A 360 10.25 -14.49 4.94
C ILE A 360 9.88 -13.68 6.20
N ASP A 361 9.03 -12.65 6.07
CA ASP A 361 8.53 -11.85 7.23
C ASP A 361 7.68 -12.73 8.17
N ASP A 362 6.88 -13.63 7.63
CA ASP A 362 6.04 -14.51 8.43
C ASP A 362 6.88 -15.56 9.20
N ALA A 363 7.86 -16.15 8.52
CA ALA A 363 8.59 -17.31 9.05
C ALA A 363 9.81 -16.98 9.91
N SER A 364 10.52 -15.87 9.65
CA SER A 364 11.84 -15.64 10.27
C SER A 364 11.99 -14.33 11.04
N LYS A 365 10.94 -13.55 11.15
CA LYS A 365 10.99 -12.23 11.77
C LYS A 365 11.26 -12.29 13.27
N VAL A 366 12.22 -11.46 13.71
CA VAL A 366 12.44 -11.12 15.12
C VAL A 366 12.18 -9.62 15.28
N PHE A 367 11.15 -9.27 16.04
CA PHE A 367 10.71 -7.87 16.10
C PHE A 367 9.93 -7.56 17.39
N ASP A 368 10.25 -6.42 18.02
CA ASP A 368 9.44 -5.75 19.03
C ASP A 368 8.18 -5.14 18.36
N SER A 369 7.07 -5.86 18.40
CA SER A 369 5.83 -5.46 17.69
C SER A 369 5.06 -4.35 18.43
N GLN A 370 5.11 -4.37 19.74
CA GLN A 370 4.47 -3.44 20.68
C GLN A 370 5.16 -3.55 22.04
N PRO A 371 4.99 -2.57 22.95
CA PRO A 371 5.51 -2.67 24.31
C PRO A 371 5.15 -3.99 24.98
N GLY A 372 6.13 -4.71 25.49
CA GLY A 372 5.93 -5.98 26.20
C GLY A 372 5.58 -7.18 25.31
N ALA A 373 5.77 -7.11 23.97
CA ALA A 373 5.54 -8.25 23.09
C ALA A 373 6.61 -8.34 21.98
N VAL A 374 7.16 -9.55 21.79
CA VAL A 374 8.15 -9.86 20.77
C VAL A 374 7.62 -10.94 19.81
N ILE A 375 7.81 -10.71 18.51
CA ILE A 375 7.56 -11.72 17.49
C ILE A 375 8.83 -12.56 17.34
N VAL A 376 8.64 -13.88 17.35
CA VAL A 376 9.72 -14.87 17.15
C VAL A 376 9.46 -15.67 15.86
N PRO A 377 10.51 -16.31 15.31
CA PRO A 377 10.38 -17.15 14.13
C PRO A 377 9.44 -18.35 14.33
N ASN A 378 8.76 -18.74 13.24
CA ASN A 378 7.99 -19.99 13.15
C ASN A 378 8.21 -20.61 11.77
N SER A 379 8.83 -21.81 11.76
CA SER A 379 9.13 -22.56 10.54
C SER A 379 7.97 -23.45 10.05
N ASN A 380 6.91 -23.63 10.85
CA ASN A 380 5.81 -24.55 10.59
C ASN A 380 4.57 -23.82 10.06
N LEU A 381 4.70 -23.18 8.90
CA LEU A 381 3.61 -22.42 8.27
C LEU A 381 3.09 -23.13 7.02
N ARG A 382 1.78 -22.99 6.78
CA ARG A 382 1.06 -23.45 5.59
C ARG A 382 0.54 -22.26 4.81
N GLU A 383 0.24 -22.49 3.53
CA GLU A 383 -0.42 -21.46 2.72
C GLU A 383 -1.84 -21.18 3.22
N GLU A 384 -2.20 -19.93 3.21
CA GLU A 384 -3.56 -19.43 3.41
C GLU A 384 -4.31 -19.51 2.10
N ARG A 385 -5.56 -19.99 2.10
CA ARG A 385 -6.41 -20.14 0.91
C ARG A 385 -7.71 -19.36 1.05
N LEU A 386 -8.04 -18.58 0.04
CA LEU A 386 -9.27 -17.81 -0.05
C LEU A 386 -10.21 -18.43 -1.08
N TYR A 387 -11.48 -18.55 -0.72
CA TYR A 387 -12.58 -18.82 -1.63
C TYR A 387 -13.59 -17.69 -1.53
N SER A 388 -13.90 -17.05 -2.65
CA SER A 388 -14.74 -15.85 -2.66
C SER A 388 -15.86 -15.96 -3.69
N ALA A 389 -17.04 -15.49 -3.31
CA ALA A 389 -18.17 -15.30 -4.18
C ALA A 389 -18.61 -13.83 -4.13
N GLU A 390 -18.81 -13.22 -5.28
CA GLU A 390 -19.31 -11.85 -5.41
C GLU A 390 -20.51 -11.82 -6.36
N LEU A 391 -21.61 -11.22 -5.90
CA LEU A 391 -22.79 -10.92 -6.68
C LEU A 391 -22.93 -9.41 -6.80
N GLY A 392 -23.08 -8.91 -8.02
CA GLY A 392 -23.23 -7.46 -8.22
C GLY A 392 -24.25 -7.11 -9.28
N ALA A 393 -24.76 -5.90 -9.14
CA ALA A 393 -25.75 -5.31 -10.04
C ALA A 393 -25.38 -3.85 -10.34
N LYS A 394 -25.58 -3.44 -11.59
CA LYS A 394 -25.52 -2.04 -12.01
C LYS A 394 -26.75 -1.74 -12.85
N GLN A 395 -27.53 -0.76 -12.45
CA GLN A 395 -28.80 -0.42 -13.06
C GLN A 395 -28.82 1.06 -13.45
N LYS A 396 -29.18 1.34 -14.70
CA LYS A 396 -29.54 2.68 -15.16
C LYS A 396 -31.04 2.91 -14.94
N LEU A 397 -31.38 3.92 -14.15
CA LEU A 397 -32.75 4.31 -13.82
C LEU A 397 -33.07 5.63 -14.54
N GLY A 398 -34.00 5.59 -15.48
CA GLY A 398 -34.32 6.74 -16.31
C GLY A 398 -33.13 7.21 -17.14
N LYS A 399 -32.99 8.53 -17.33
CA LYS A 399 -31.96 9.12 -18.19
C LYS A 399 -30.65 9.42 -17.45
N SER A 400 -30.70 9.75 -16.14
CA SER A 400 -29.59 10.37 -15.41
C SER A 400 -29.04 9.52 -14.28
N TRP A 401 -29.82 8.59 -13.71
CA TRP A 401 -29.42 7.84 -12.54
C TRP A 401 -28.75 6.52 -12.90
N VAL A 402 -27.66 6.23 -12.23
CA VAL A 402 -27.01 4.91 -12.26
C VAL A 402 -26.80 4.47 -10.82
N VAL A 403 -27.28 3.29 -10.50
CA VAL A 403 -27.12 2.66 -9.19
C VAL A 403 -26.31 1.38 -9.40
N ASP A 404 -25.35 1.14 -8.54
CA ASP A 404 -24.59 -0.10 -8.48
C ASP A 404 -24.53 -0.63 -7.04
N ALA A 405 -24.54 -1.94 -6.92
CA ALA A 405 -24.42 -2.63 -5.65
C ALA A 405 -23.65 -3.93 -5.85
N SER A 406 -22.82 -4.30 -4.91
CA SER A 406 -22.26 -5.64 -4.81
C SER A 406 -22.24 -6.14 -3.37
N PHE A 407 -22.35 -7.45 -3.25
CA PHE A 407 -22.19 -8.21 -2.02
C PHE A 407 -21.15 -9.29 -2.27
N TYR A 408 -20.24 -9.46 -1.34
CA TYR A 408 -19.24 -10.52 -1.41
C TYR A 408 -19.15 -11.29 -0.09
N TYR A 409 -18.79 -12.54 -0.21
CA TYR A 409 -18.48 -13.44 0.90
C TYR A 409 -17.19 -14.19 0.57
N SER A 410 -16.26 -14.19 1.49
CA SER A 410 -14.95 -14.82 1.35
C SER A 410 -14.67 -15.69 2.57
N PHE A 411 -14.31 -16.94 2.33
CA PHE A 411 -13.86 -17.89 3.33
C PHE A 411 -12.35 -18.07 3.20
N LEU A 412 -11.65 -17.89 4.31
CA LEU A 412 -10.21 -17.97 4.42
C LEU A 412 -9.83 -19.18 5.25
N ASP A 413 -9.21 -20.16 4.64
CA ASP A 413 -8.71 -21.38 5.25
C ASP A 413 -7.24 -21.21 5.64
N ASN A 414 -6.82 -21.74 6.79
CA ASN A 414 -5.46 -21.58 7.34
C ASN A 414 -5.00 -20.13 7.46
N ALA A 415 -5.85 -19.23 7.92
CA ALA A 415 -5.56 -17.79 8.05
C ALA A 415 -4.25 -17.53 8.81
N LEU A 416 -3.35 -16.74 8.23
CA LEU A 416 -2.06 -16.40 8.83
C LEU A 416 -2.22 -15.18 9.75
N GLU A 417 -2.12 -15.40 11.06
CA GLU A 417 -2.25 -14.32 12.04
C GLU A 417 -1.20 -14.44 13.16
N ARG A 418 -0.95 -13.31 13.83
CA ARG A 418 -0.09 -13.27 15.02
C ARG A 418 -0.88 -13.67 16.25
N ALA A 419 -0.41 -14.70 16.92
CA ALA A 419 -1.04 -15.21 18.12
C ALA A 419 0.02 -15.52 19.20
N PRO A 420 -0.38 -15.64 20.48
CA PRO A 420 0.49 -16.13 21.55
C PRO A 420 1.16 -17.44 21.16
N TYR A 421 2.45 -17.55 21.44
CA TYR A 421 3.28 -18.69 21.02
C TYR A 421 4.22 -19.10 22.13
N THR A 422 4.61 -20.38 22.15
CA THR A 422 5.62 -20.90 23.07
C THR A 422 6.93 -21.09 22.29
N PHE A 423 7.96 -20.33 22.65
CA PHE A 423 9.29 -20.41 22.03
C PHE A 423 10.26 -21.08 22.99
N MET A 424 10.85 -22.23 22.59
CA MET A 424 11.76 -23.03 23.41
C MET A 424 11.20 -23.33 24.83
N GLY A 425 9.88 -23.59 24.91
CA GLY A 425 9.20 -23.91 26.17
C GLY A 425 8.79 -22.71 27.03
N SER A 426 8.98 -21.46 26.55
CA SER A 426 8.58 -20.24 27.27
C SER A 426 7.58 -19.42 26.49
N ASP A 427 6.55 -18.90 27.17
CA ASP A 427 5.56 -17.95 26.66
C ASP A 427 6.01 -16.48 26.76
N SER A 428 7.12 -16.24 27.45
CA SER A 428 7.69 -14.90 27.67
C SER A 428 9.21 -14.96 27.66
N ILE A 429 9.87 -13.98 27.03
CA ILE A 429 11.32 -13.86 27.00
C ILE A 429 11.76 -12.42 27.26
N TYR A 430 12.94 -12.23 27.84
CA TYR A 430 13.55 -10.90 27.92
C TYR A 430 14.04 -10.48 26.54
N PHE A 431 13.47 -9.40 25.99
CA PHE A 431 13.86 -8.84 24.69
C PHE A 431 14.06 -7.33 24.84
N ASP A 432 15.21 -6.81 24.38
CA ASP A 432 15.60 -5.40 24.50
C ASP A 432 15.47 -4.81 25.93
N GLY A 433 15.70 -5.64 26.95
CA GLY A 433 15.68 -5.25 28.36
C GLY A 433 14.29 -5.24 29.01
N GLU A 434 13.26 -5.75 28.31
CA GLU A 434 11.90 -5.91 28.83
C GLU A 434 11.47 -7.38 28.78
N LEU A 435 10.74 -7.84 29.79
CA LEU A 435 10.06 -9.13 29.72
C LEU A 435 8.89 -9.00 28.74
N SER A 436 8.95 -9.74 27.66
CA SER A 436 8.03 -9.61 26.54
C SER A 436 7.29 -10.92 26.30
N GLN A 437 5.97 -10.83 26.11
CA GLN A 437 5.15 -11.94 25.66
C GLN A 437 5.62 -12.43 24.29
N VAL A 438 5.73 -13.72 24.12
CA VAL A 438 6.10 -14.34 22.85
C VAL A 438 4.89 -14.45 21.93
N LEU A 439 5.01 -13.89 20.75
CA LEU A 439 4.08 -14.01 19.66
C LEU A 439 4.78 -14.62 18.44
N ALA A 440 4.04 -15.38 17.62
CA ALA A 440 4.50 -15.81 16.30
C ALA A 440 3.36 -15.70 15.29
N VAL A 441 3.72 -15.65 14.01
CA VAL A 441 2.73 -15.90 12.94
C VAL A 441 2.38 -17.38 12.99
N GLN A 442 1.10 -17.70 12.97
CA GLN A 442 0.54 -19.06 13.02
C GLN A 442 -0.60 -19.16 12.03
N ASN A 443 -0.89 -20.37 11.56
CA ASN A 443 -2.11 -20.63 10.83
C ASN A 443 -3.25 -20.84 11.84
N LEU A 444 -4.24 -19.96 11.83
CA LEU A 444 -5.52 -20.17 12.47
C LEU A 444 -6.37 -21.12 11.62
N ASP A 445 -7.39 -21.74 12.23
CA ASP A 445 -8.22 -22.70 11.51
C ASP A 445 -8.87 -22.08 10.28
N TYR A 446 -9.67 -21.03 10.46
CA TYR A 446 -10.31 -20.29 9.38
C TYR A 446 -10.69 -18.88 9.82
N ALA A 447 -10.95 -18.06 8.82
CA ALA A 447 -11.60 -16.76 9.00
C ALA A 447 -12.62 -16.55 7.87
N TRP A 448 -13.53 -15.63 8.07
CA TRP A 448 -14.46 -15.23 7.02
C TRP A 448 -14.58 -13.71 6.95
N ILE A 449 -14.74 -13.21 5.72
CA ILE A 449 -14.91 -11.80 5.41
C ILE A 449 -16.11 -11.69 4.49
N TRP A 450 -17.05 -10.82 4.81
CA TRP A 450 -18.13 -10.46 3.91
C TRP A 450 -18.33 -8.95 3.91
N GLY A 451 -18.99 -8.44 2.92
CA GLY A 451 -19.26 -7.03 2.88
C GLY A 451 -20.16 -6.66 1.72
N TYR A 452 -20.58 -5.40 1.74
CA TYR A 452 -21.35 -4.82 0.66
C TYR A 452 -20.78 -3.47 0.26
N GLN A 453 -21.00 -3.15 -1.01
CA GLN A 453 -20.69 -1.86 -1.60
C GLN A 453 -21.93 -1.35 -2.33
N PHE A 454 -22.13 -0.06 -2.26
CA PHE A 454 -23.24 0.58 -2.94
C PHE A 454 -22.79 1.91 -3.54
N GLY A 455 -23.23 2.19 -4.77
CA GLY A 455 -22.93 3.41 -5.49
C GLY A 455 -24.17 4.01 -6.13
N VAL A 456 -24.26 5.32 -6.08
CA VAL A 456 -25.25 6.09 -6.82
C VAL A 456 -24.54 7.20 -7.57
N ARG A 457 -24.87 7.36 -8.82
CA ARG A 457 -24.42 8.47 -9.65
C ARG A 457 -25.61 9.07 -10.39
N THR A 458 -25.67 10.41 -10.43
CA THR A 458 -26.66 11.12 -11.23
C THR A 458 -26.10 12.40 -11.83
N ASP A 459 -26.55 12.74 -13.02
CA ASP A 459 -26.35 14.04 -13.63
C ASP A 459 -27.51 14.95 -13.18
N ILE A 460 -27.26 15.83 -12.20
CA ILE A 460 -28.24 16.79 -11.68
C ILE A 460 -28.57 17.85 -12.73
N SER A 461 -27.55 18.24 -13.50
CA SER A 461 -27.67 19.12 -14.67
C SER A 461 -26.55 18.80 -15.66
N GLU A 462 -26.54 19.47 -16.82
CA GLU A 462 -25.48 19.35 -17.83
C GLU A 462 -24.08 19.63 -17.28
N ASN A 463 -23.98 20.46 -16.24
CA ASN A 463 -22.72 20.87 -15.65
C ASN A 463 -22.45 20.29 -14.26
N LEU A 464 -23.45 19.65 -13.63
CA LEU A 464 -23.35 19.17 -12.25
C LEU A 464 -23.68 17.69 -12.18
N ASN A 465 -22.71 16.92 -11.75
CA ASN A 465 -22.83 15.48 -11.45
C ASN A 465 -22.67 15.25 -9.95
N TRP A 466 -23.47 14.36 -9.40
CA TRP A 466 -23.35 13.87 -8.04
C TRP A 466 -23.09 12.37 -8.04
N MET A 467 -22.18 11.94 -7.16
CA MET A 467 -21.82 10.54 -6.96
C MET A 467 -21.62 10.28 -5.48
N ILE A 468 -22.17 9.19 -4.98
CA ILE A 468 -21.92 8.68 -3.64
C ILE A 468 -21.59 7.20 -3.71
N HIS A 469 -20.58 6.79 -2.96
CA HIS A 469 -20.23 5.40 -2.72
C HIS A 469 -20.07 5.14 -1.25
N TRP A 470 -20.50 3.98 -0.80
CA TRP A 470 -20.18 3.48 0.54
C TRP A 470 -19.87 1.99 0.52
N ALA A 471 -19.11 1.56 1.50
CA ALA A 471 -18.72 0.18 1.69
C ALA A 471 -18.65 -0.14 3.18
N HIS A 472 -19.00 -1.37 3.51
CA HIS A 472 -18.86 -1.90 4.87
C HIS A 472 -18.42 -3.37 4.80
N PRO A 473 -17.13 -3.65 5.02
CA PRO A 473 -16.63 -4.99 5.22
C PRO A 473 -16.80 -5.44 6.67
N PHE A 474 -16.94 -6.74 6.85
CA PHE A 474 -16.95 -7.44 8.15
C PHE A 474 -16.02 -8.63 8.05
N GLY A 475 -15.31 -8.94 9.12
CA GLY A 475 -14.43 -10.10 9.17
C GLY A 475 -14.25 -10.62 10.58
N LYS A 476 -14.32 -11.93 10.74
CA LYS A 476 -14.08 -12.61 12.01
C LYS A 476 -13.26 -13.88 11.81
N ASP A 477 -12.47 -14.22 12.83
CA ASP A 477 -11.76 -15.49 12.90
C ASP A 477 -12.66 -16.63 13.42
N SER A 478 -12.11 -17.83 13.51
CA SER A 478 -12.79 -19.03 14.01
C SER A 478 -13.25 -18.93 15.48
N GLN A 479 -12.69 -18.00 16.25
CA GLN A 479 -13.06 -17.74 17.64
C GLN A 479 -14.11 -16.62 17.79
N GLY A 480 -14.49 -15.98 16.66
CA GLY A 480 -15.45 -14.88 16.63
C GLY A 480 -14.85 -13.49 16.87
N TYR A 481 -13.53 -13.36 17.00
CA TYR A 481 -12.87 -12.06 17.10
C TYR A 481 -12.81 -11.35 15.74
N THR A 482 -12.93 -10.05 15.76
CA THR A 482 -12.80 -9.21 14.57
C THR A 482 -11.37 -9.29 14.02
N LEU A 483 -11.26 -9.50 12.71
CA LEU A 483 -9.96 -9.53 12.01
C LEU A 483 -9.31 -8.14 12.00
N ARG A 484 -7.98 -8.13 12.06
CA ARG A 484 -7.21 -6.89 11.95
C ARG A 484 -7.38 -6.26 10.57
N HIS A 485 -7.32 -4.93 10.54
CA HIS A 485 -7.34 -4.13 9.30
C HIS A 485 -8.61 -4.27 8.45
N VAL A 486 -9.67 -4.88 8.95
CA VAL A 486 -11.00 -4.77 8.34
C VAL A 486 -11.47 -3.33 8.51
N SER A 487 -11.64 -2.61 7.39
CA SER A 487 -12.00 -1.20 7.40
C SER A 487 -13.38 -0.99 8.03
N PRO A 488 -13.59 0.03 8.85
CA PRO A 488 -14.93 0.41 9.28
C PRO A 488 -15.78 0.88 8.08
N PHE A 489 -17.09 1.06 8.31
CA PHE A 489 -17.97 1.68 7.33
C PHE A 489 -17.33 2.95 6.78
N ASN A 490 -17.35 3.10 5.46
CA ASN A 490 -16.84 4.31 4.81
C ASN A 490 -17.78 4.78 3.71
N ALA A 491 -17.90 6.09 3.56
CA ALA A 491 -18.71 6.71 2.53
C ALA A 491 -17.98 7.93 1.95
N THR A 492 -18.12 8.11 0.63
CA THR A 492 -17.61 9.29 -0.07
C THR A 492 -18.70 9.82 -0.99
N SER A 493 -19.07 11.09 -0.81
CA SER A 493 -19.98 11.82 -1.70
C SER A 493 -19.21 12.91 -2.43
N ASN A 494 -19.36 12.99 -3.75
CA ASN A 494 -18.67 13.94 -4.60
C ASN A 494 -19.65 14.67 -5.52
N PHE A 495 -19.70 15.99 -5.40
CA PHE A 495 -20.38 16.90 -6.31
C PHE A 495 -19.34 17.47 -7.27
N SER A 496 -19.43 17.08 -8.54
CA SER A 496 -18.53 17.52 -9.60
C SER A 496 -19.20 18.50 -10.52
N PHE A 497 -18.67 19.72 -10.56
CA PHE A 497 -19.12 20.78 -11.45
C PHE A 497 -18.13 20.95 -12.60
N ARG A 498 -18.61 21.01 -13.85
CA ARG A 498 -17.82 21.26 -15.05
C ARG A 498 -18.52 22.25 -15.96
N LYS A 499 -17.85 23.36 -16.25
CA LYS A 499 -18.33 24.32 -17.24
C LYS A 499 -17.13 24.93 -17.97
N ASN A 500 -17.10 24.82 -19.29
CA ASN A 500 -15.98 25.30 -20.13
C ASN A 500 -14.63 24.75 -19.61
N ASN A 501 -13.72 25.66 -19.28
CA ASN A 501 -12.39 25.36 -18.79
C ASN A 501 -12.32 25.13 -17.27
N TRP A 502 -13.43 25.29 -16.55
CA TRP A 502 -13.52 25.16 -15.12
C TRP A 502 -14.01 23.78 -14.69
N ARG A 503 -13.38 23.22 -13.69
CA ARG A 503 -13.84 22.00 -13.00
C ARG A 503 -13.66 22.19 -11.51
N SER A 504 -14.68 21.82 -10.72
CA SER A 504 -14.58 21.77 -9.26
C SER A 504 -15.24 20.52 -8.71
N ASN A 505 -14.79 20.09 -7.52
CA ASN A 505 -15.30 18.96 -6.79
C ASN A 505 -15.46 19.35 -5.33
N LEU A 506 -16.67 19.16 -4.79
CA LEU A 506 -16.93 19.18 -3.37
C LEU A 506 -17.05 17.74 -2.90
N ILE A 507 -16.10 17.32 -2.03
CA ILE A 507 -15.95 15.92 -1.61
C ILE A 507 -16.20 15.84 -0.10
N LEU A 508 -17.20 15.05 0.29
CA LEU A 508 -17.47 14.70 1.67
C LEU A 508 -16.99 13.27 1.90
N ARG A 509 -16.21 13.04 2.95
CA ARG A 509 -15.77 11.71 3.38
C ARG A 509 -16.29 11.46 4.79
N TYR A 510 -16.78 10.27 5.03
CA TYR A 510 -17.20 9.79 6.33
C TYR A 510 -16.60 8.42 6.60
N ASN A 511 -16.12 8.22 7.82
CA ASN A 511 -15.70 6.92 8.33
C ASN A 511 -16.47 6.64 9.62
N GLY A 512 -17.02 5.43 9.73
CA GLY A 512 -17.74 4.99 10.91
C GLY A 512 -16.81 4.73 12.10
N ALA A 513 -17.38 4.64 13.28
CA ALA A 513 -16.68 4.18 14.48
C ALA A 513 -16.39 2.67 14.41
N VAL A 514 -15.43 2.24 15.23
CA VAL A 514 -15.26 0.83 15.61
C VAL A 514 -15.36 0.79 17.12
N ASP A 515 -16.41 0.19 17.64
CA ASP A 515 -16.66 0.12 19.07
C ASP A 515 -15.66 -0.81 19.78
N ALA A 516 -15.48 -0.66 21.08
CA ALA A 516 -14.48 -1.40 21.85
C ALA A 516 -14.66 -2.94 21.75
N GLU A 517 -15.89 -3.41 21.70
CA GLU A 517 -16.22 -4.83 21.54
C GLU A 517 -15.85 -5.37 20.15
N ASP A 518 -15.86 -4.52 19.11
CA ASP A 518 -15.51 -4.86 17.73
C ASP A 518 -14.02 -4.63 17.41
N MET A 519 -13.25 -4.10 18.36
CA MET A 519 -11.80 -3.96 18.18
C MET A 519 -11.12 -5.34 18.13
N PRO A 520 -10.22 -5.58 17.15
CA PRO A 520 -9.43 -6.81 17.09
C PRO A 520 -8.67 -7.06 18.39
N PHE A 521 -8.60 -8.31 18.82
CA PHE A 521 -7.95 -8.67 20.08
C PHE A 521 -6.52 -8.09 20.22
N SER A 522 -5.73 -8.18 19.15
CA SER A 522 -4.35 -7.68 19.13
C SER A 522 -4.23 -6.14 19.09
N GLU A 523 -5.32 -5.42 18.90
CA GLU A 523 -5.35 -3.95 18.91
C GLU A 523 -5.79 -3.37 20.26
N ARG A 524 -6.47 -4.16 21.10
CA ARG A 524 -7.04 -3.73 22.38
C ARG A 524 -6.02 -3.21 23.40
N THR A 525 -4.76 -3.60 23.27
CA THR A 525 -3.67 -3.16 24.15
C THR A 525 -2.92 -1.91 23.65
N LYS A 526 -3.27 -1.41 22.46
CA LYS A 526 -2.56 -0.28 21.81
C LYS A 526 -3.16 1.07 22.18
N THR A 527 -3.22 1.40 23.45
CA THR A 527 -3.79 2.66 23.96
C THR A 527 -3.15 3.92 23.36
N HIS A 528 -1.90 3.85 22.90
CA HIS A 528 -1.19 4.96 22.25
C HIS A 528 -1.69 5.23 20.80
N MET A 529 -2.39 4.27 20.17
CA MET A 529 -2.89 4.41 18.81
C MET A 529 -4.37 4.75 18.72
N TYR A 530 -5.15 4.45 19.74
CA TYR A 530 -6.61 4.52 19.71
C TYR A 530 -7.16 5.47 20.79
N ALA A 531 -8.40 5.88 20.63
CA ALA A 531 -9.15 6.58 21.67
C ALA A 531 -9.54 5.61 22.80
N LEU A 532 -9.80 6.15 23.98
CA LEU A 532 -10.33 5.38 25.10
C LEU A 532 -11.78 5.82 25.37
N ASN A 533 -12.67 4.85 25.59
CA ASN A 533 -14.03 5.13 26.05
C ASN A 533 -14.05 5.40 27.57
N ASP A 534 -15.20 5.64 28.15
CA ASP A 534 -15.37 5.95 29.57
C ASP A 534 -14.98 4.79 30.51
N TYR A 535 -14.87 3.59 29.98
CA TYR A 535 -14.41 2.38 30.70
C TYR A 535 -12.90 2.14 30.54
N GLY A 536 -12.19 3.01 29.82
CA GLY A 536 -10.77 2.86 29.54
C GLY A 536 -10.43 1.85 28.42
N GLU A 537 -11.43 1.41 27.66
CA GLU A 537 -11.24 0.46 26.55
C GLU A 537 -10.94 1.22 25.24
N VAL A 538 -10.10 0.64 24.41
CA VAL A 538 -9.72 1.23 23.12
C VAL A 538 -10.85 1.12 22.10
N TYR A 539 -11.07 2.19 21.34
CA TYR A 539 -12.02 2.23 20.23
C TYR A 539 -11.58 3.26 19.18
N THR A 540 -12.22 3.27 18.01
CA THR A 540 -11.97 4.26 16.97
C THR A 540 -13.20 5.14 16.77
N PRO A 541 -13.14 6.45 17.02
CA PRO A 541 -14.25 7.37 16.79
C PRO A 541 -14.57 7.53 15.30
N ALA A 542 -15.83 7.74 14.98
CA ALA A 542 -16.24 8.17 13.65
C ALA A 542 -15.70 9.58 13.33
N TRP A 543 -15.46 9.83 12.04
CA TRP A 543 -15.02 11.15 11.58
C TRP A 543 -15.54 11.48 10.18
N TYR A 544 -15.54 12.77 9.84
CA TYR A 544 -15.83 13.22 8.49
C TYR A 544 -14.90 14.37 8.08
N THR A 545 -14.73 14.54 6.77
CA THR A 545 -14.06 15.71 6.19
C THR A 545 -14.85 16.27 5.01
N ILE A 546 -14.73 17.58 4.81
CA ILE A 546 -15.24 18.30 3.64
C ILE A 546 -14.02 18.86 2.90
N ASN A 547 -13.92 18.58 1.60
CA ASN A 547 -12.81 19.00 0.77
C ASN A 547 -13.34 19.70 -0.49
N LEU A 548 -12.70 20.78 -0.91
CA LEU A 548 -13.05 21.53 -2.13
C LEU A 548 -11.84 21.63 -3.03
N HIS A 549 -11.94 21.07 -4.23
CA HIS A 549 -10.90 21.14 -5.24
C HIS A 549 -11.42 21.86 -6.47
N ALA A 550 -10.58 22.68 -7.09
CA ALA A 550 -10.89 23.35 -8.33
C ALA A 550 -9.71 23.28 -9.31
N SER A 551 -10.02 23.33 -10.59
CA SER A 551 -9.01 23.47 -11.64
C SER A 551 -9.52 24.32 -12.78
N TYR A 552 -8.62 25.08 -13.38
CA TYR A 552 -8.88 25.93 -14.53
C TYR A 552 -7.83 25.72 -15.61
N VAL A 553 -8.30 25.40 -16.82
CA VAL A 553 -7.46 25.26 -18.01
C VAL A 553 -7.43 26.62 -18.71
N PHE A 554 -6.35 27.38 -18.56
CA PHE A 554 -6.20 28.68 -19.22
C PHE A 554 -6.11 28.53 -20.74
N ASN A 555 -5.32 27.57 -21.18
CA ASN A 555 -5.16 27.18 -22.56
C ASN A 555 -4.60 25.74 -22.63
N LYS A 556 -4.28 25.24 -23.84
CA LYS A 556 -3.72 23.88 -24.03
C LYS A 556 -2.40 23.65 -23.26
N ASN A 557 -1.71 24.70 -22.87
CA ASN A 557 -0.37 24.67 -22.28
C ASN A 557 -0.37 24.90 -20.77
N ILE A 558 -1.40 25.57 -20.21
CA ILE A 558 -1.42 26.01 -18.81
C ILE A 558 -2.65 25.50 -18.09
N LEU A 559 -2.43 24.75 -17.01
CA LEU A 559 -3.45 24.26 -16.09
C LEU A 559 -3.07 24.69 -14.67
N VAL A 560 -4.00 25.33 -13.98
CA VAL A 560 -3.91 25.61 -12.53
C VAL A 560 -4.90 24.74 -11.78
N ARG A 561 -4.45 24.17 -10.66
CA ARG A 561 -5.29 23.44 -9.70
C ARG A 561 -5.08 24.04 -8.33
N GLY A 562 -6.12 24.07 -7.54
CA GLY A 562 -6.04 24.43 -6.14
C GLY A 562 -7.15 23.76 -5.35
N GLY A 563 -7.00 23.74 -4.05
CA GLY A 563 -8.02 23.14 -3.21
C GLY A 563 -7.73 23.34 -1.72
N ILE A 564 -8.75 23.01 -0.95
CA ILE A 564 -8.72 22.98 0.50
C ILE A 564 -9.19 21.61 0.93
N ASP A 565 -8.31 20.86 1.58
CA ASP A 565 -8.65 19.61 2.25
C ASP A 565 -9.02 19.88 3.70
N ASN A 566 -9.94 19.06 4.22
CA ASN A 566 -10.41 19.16 5.60
C ASN A 566 -10.80 20.61 6.01
N ILE A 567 -11.73 21.21 5.25
CA ILE A 567 -12.16 22.63 5.43
C ILE A 567 -12.56 22.92 6.87
N MET A 568 -13.20 21.95 7.53
CA MET A 568 -13.68 22.09 8.89
C MET A 568 -12.59 21.95 9.95
N ASP A 569 -11.34 21.68 9.54
CA ASP A 569 -10.18 21.46 10.42
C ASP A 569 -10.40 20.37 11.47
N VAL A 570 -11.12 19.31 11.08
CA VAL A 570 -11.42 18.19 11.97
C VAL A 570 -10.14 17.45 12.33
N GLN A 571 -9.94 17.20 13.61
CA GLN A 571 -8.92 16.28 14.08
C GLN A 571 -9.45 14.85 13.97
N TYR A 572 -8.76 14.01 13.19
CA TYR A 572 -9.15 12.62 13.02
C TYR A 572 -7.92 11.73 12.78
N ARG A 573 -8.08 10.47 13.09
CA ARG A 573 -7.11 9.42 12.80
C ARG A 573 -7.78 8.34 11.98
N SER A 574 -7.17 7.93 10.89
CA SER A 574 -7.64 6.77 10.13
C SER A 574 -7.50 5.51 10.98
N TYR A 575 -8.43 4.58 10.85
CA TYR A 575 -8.37 3.29 11.54
C TYR A 575 -7.01 2.60 11.33
N ALA A 576 -6.45 2.07 12.41
CA ALA A 576 -5.13 1.41 12.47
C ALA A 576 -3.93 2.32 12.08
N SER A 577 -4.09 3.66 12.08
CA SER A 577 -2.98 4.59 11.83
C SER A 577 -2.28 4.99 13.13
N GLY A 578 -0.95 4.99 13.14
CA GLY A 578 -0.12 5.50 14.24
C GLY A 578 0.00 7.03 14.28
N ILE A 579 -0.48 7.74 13.25
CA ILE A 579 -0.40 9.20 13.13
C ILE A 579 -1.78 9.81 12.88
N VAL A 580 -1.98 11.02 13.39
CA VAL A 580 -3.18 11.82 13.13
C VAL A 580 -3.11 12.38 11.71
N ALA A 581 -4.24 12.39 11.03
CA ALA A 581 -4.33 12.94 9.69
C ALA A 581 -4.09 14.47 9.70
N PRO A 582 -3.67 15.05 8.55
CA PRO A 582 -3.52 16.49 8.42
C PRO A 582 -4.82 17.24 8.70
N GLY A 583 -4.71 18.36 9.39
CA GLY A 583 -5.81 19.33 9.57
C GLY A 583 -6.16 20.03 8.26
N ARG A 584 -6.74 21.23 8.35
CA ARG A 584 -7.05 22.03 7.16
C ARG A 584 -5.80 22.30 6.35
N SER A 585 -5.85 21.91 5.08
CA SER A 585 -4.72 21.96 4.15
C SER A 585 -5.11 22.66 2.87
N VAL A 586 -4.35 23.67 2.47
CA VAL A 586 -4.53 24.38 1.20
C VAL A 586 -3.42 23.96 0.25
N PHE A 587 -3.76 23.64 -0.99
CA PHE A 587 -2.78 23.38 -2.02
C PHE A 587 -3.02 24.19 -3.28
N ILE A 588 -1.94 24.46 -3.99
CA ILE A 588 -1.95 25.03 -5.34
C ILE A 588 -0.95 24.26 -6.21
N SER A 589 -1.32 24.04 -7.45
CA SER A 589 -0.48 23.39 -8.45
C SER A 589 -0.59 24.11 -9.78
N LEU A 590 0.56 24.44 -10.38
CA LEU A 590 0.68 24.99 -11.72
C LEU A 590 1.34 23.94 -12.61
N ARG A 591 0.70 23.63 -13.74
CA ARG A 591 1.27 22.78 -14.79
C ARG A 591 1.40 23.59 -16.07
N GLY A 592 2.63 23.65 -16.57
CA GLY A 592 2.96 24.15 -17.92
C GLY A 592 3.31 22.98 -18.84
N SER A 593 2.93 23.04 -20.11
CA SER A 593 3.29 22.06 -21.14
C SER A 593 3.47 22.72 -22.50
N ILE A 594 4.42 22.27 -23.28
CA ILE A 594 4.66 22.65 -24.67
C ILE A 594 4.59 21.40 -25.53
#